data_7a4fcc6ae210e75edbea551e85845233
#
_entry.id   7a4fcc6ae210e75edbea551e85845233
#
_cell.length_a   1.000
_cell.length_b   1.000
_cell.length_c   1.000
_cell.angle_alpha   90.00
_cell.angle_beta   90.00
_cell.angle_gamma   90.00
#
_symmetry.space_group_name_H-M   'P 1'
#
loop_
_entity.id
_entity.type
_entity.pdbx_description
1 polymer ?
#
loop_
_entity_poly.entity_id
_entity_poly.type
_entity_poly.pdbx_seq_one_letter_code
_entity_poly.pdbx_strand_id
1 'polypeptide(L)'
;MRKMKQCVRTEARPWRAWLWLACEIFVLYSMVRSLRMGTLSDALVCLLVGIGVALPYLLEACLDWRMSNTLFVFCLFYILASMSGRIYKLYYRIEHWDKMLHLCGGVVFALLGSYIPVLLNEKYRSDRLLRILFAIAFSIAISALWEFYEFGMDRWFGLDMQRDTLVSAIHSYELGSATGVIGSIDSIESVVVNGVPLDGYIDIGLIDTMGDMMIETFGAVVYAVVFALDKGRHPAFTRVGAVCREAGKTVLA
;
A
#
# COMPACT_ATOMS: atom_id res chain seq x y z
N MET A 1 10.69 9.37 -28.21
CA MET A 1 9.25 9.31 -28.50
C MET A 1 8.86 8.40 -29.66
N ARG A 2 9.52 8.41 -30.82
CA ARG A 2 9.12 7.56 -31.98
C ARG A 2 9.35 6.05 -31.76
N LYS A 3 10.40 5.64 -31.03
CA LYS A 3 10.76 4.23 -30.71
C LYS A 3 9.88 3.62 -29.62
N MET A 4 9.43 4.43 -28.65
CA MET A 4 8.51 4.03 -27.59
C MET A 4 7.14 3.58 -28.13
N LYS A 5 6.63 4.28 -29.17
CA LYS A 5 5.38 3.91 -29.85
C LYS A 5 5.44 2.51 -30.50
N GLN A 6 6.63 2.02 -30.81
CA GLN A 6 6.81 0.73 -31.48
C GLN A 6 6.79 -0.45 -30.49
N CYS A 7 7.36 -0.32 -29.30
CA CYS A 7 7.31 -1.38 -28.26
C CYS A 7 5.89 -1.53 -27.68
N VAL A 8 5.20 -0.44 -27.44
CA VAL A 8 3.79 -0.45 -26.97
C VAL A 8 2.84 -1.02 -28.04
N ARG A 9 3.20 -0.87 -29.34
CA ARG A 9 2.35 -1.29 -30.45
C ARG A 9 2.47 -2.77 -30.81
N THR A 10 3.60 -3.44 -30.51
CA THR A 10 3.86 -4.83 -30.90
C THR A 10 3.20 -5.89 -29.98
N GLU A 11 2.75 -5.50 -28.78
CA GLU A 11 1.99 -6.36 -27.88
C GLU A 11 0.75 -5.64 -27.36
N ALA A 12 -0.15 -5.24 -28.25
CA ALA A 12 -1.42 -4.66 -27.84
C ALA A 12 -2.17 -5.68 -26.95
N ARG A 13 -2.43 -5.28 -25.72
CA ARG A 13 -3.25 -6.07 -24.77
C ARG A 13 -4.57 -5.33 -24.56
N PRO A 14 -5.52 -5.45 -25.50
CA PRO A 14 -6.74 -4.65 -25.49
C PRO A 14 -7.55 -4.84 -24.21
N TRP A 15 -7.45 -6.02 -23.56
CA TRP A 15 -8.12 -6.28 -22.28
C TRP A 15 -7.67 -5.35 -21.16
N ARG A 16 -6.39 -4.89 -21.14
CA ARG A 16 -5.92 -3.92 -20.14
C ARG A 16 -6.61 -2.57 -20.30
N ALA A 17 -6.80 -2.13 -21.54
CA ALA A 17 -7.50 -0.88 -21.81
C ALA A 17 -8.97 -0.97 -21.37
N TRP A 18 -9.64 -2.11 -21.62
CA TRP A 18 -11.01 -2.33 -21.17
C TRP A 18 -11.10 -2.39 -19.64
N LEU A 19 -10.16 -3.08 -18.99
CA LEU A 19 -10.11 -3.14 -17.53
C LEU A 19 -9.88 -1.74 -16.93
N TRP A 20 -8.91 -1.00 -17.46
CA TRP A 20 -8.64 0.37 -17.05
C TRP A 20 -9.87 1.26 -17.23
N LEU A 21 -10.52 1.21 -18.37
CA LEU A 21 -11.76 1.97 -18.65
C LEU A 21 -12.86 1.61 -17.64
N ALA A 22 -13.03 0.34 -17.33
CA ALA A 22 -14.00 -0.10 -16.32
C ALA A 22 -13.68 0.48 -14.93
N CYS A 23 -12.41 0.54 -14.55
CA CYS A 23 -11.96 1.17 -13.31
C CYS A 23 -12.25 2.68 -13.31
N GLU A 24 -11.97 3.39 -14.41
CA GLU A 24 -12.29 4.82 -14.53
C GLU A 24 -13.79 5.11 -14.45
N ILE A 25 -14.61 4.28 -15.09
CA ILE A 25 -16.09 4.39 -15.01
C ILE A 25 -16.54 4.21 -13.56
N PHE A 26 -15.96 3.24 -12.83
CA PHE A 26 -16.29 3.02 -11.43
C PHE A 26 -15.87 4.21 -10.54
N VAL A 27 -14.70 4.78 -10.77
CA VAL A 27 -14.22 5.98 -10.06
C VAL A 27 -15.12 7.17 -10.36
N LEU A 28 -15.45 7.40 -11.63
CA LEU A 28 -16.37 8.48 -12.04
C LEU A 28 -17.76 8.33 -11.41
N TYR A 29 -18.29 7.11 -11.41
CA TYR A 29 -19.57 6.81 -10.73
C TYR A 29 -19.49 7.15 -9.23
N SER A 30 -18.39 6.73 -8.56
CA SER A 30 -18.16 6.99 -7.14
C SER A 30 -18.05 8.49 -6.86
N MET A 31 -17.39 9.24 -7.74
CA MET A 31 -17.25 10.70 -7.63
C MET A 31 -18.62 11.39 -7.77
N VAL A 32 -19.40 11.03 -8.80
CA VAL A 32 -20.75 11.61 -9.00
C VAL A 32 -21.66 11.27 -7.81
N ARG A 33 -21.60 10.05 -7.29
CA ARG A 33 -22.33 9.64 -6.09
C ARG A 33 -21.94 10.50 -4.89
N SER A 34 -20.64 10.70 -4.63
CA SER A 34 -20.13 11.52 -3.52
C SER A 34 -20.60 12.98 -3.63
N LEU A 35 -20.57 13.56 -4.83
CA LEU A 35 -21.09 14.92 -5.07
C LEU A 35 -22.59 15.02 -4.79
N ARG A 36 -23.39 14.02 -5.22
CA ARG A 36 -24.83 13.97 -4.93
C ARG A 36 -25.13 13.83 -3.44
N MET A 37 -24.25 13.19 -2.67
CA MET A 37 -24.37 13.07 -1.22
C MET A 37 -23.83 14.30 -0.47
N GLY A 38 -23.30 15.30 -1.16
CA GLY A 38 -22.72 16.51 -0.55
C GLY A 38 -21.35 16.30 0.09
N THR A 39 -20.67 15.18 -0.17
CA THR A 39 -19.34 14.86 0.39
C THR A 39 -18.24 15.28 -0.58
N LEU A 40 -17.90 16.57 -0.59
CA LEU A 40 -16.86 17.13 -1.48
C LEU A 40 -15.49 16.48 -1.25
N SER A 41 -15.10 16.19 0.00
CA SER A 41 -13.84 15.54 0.32
C SER A 41 -13.73 14.16 -0.33
N ASP A 42 -14.81 13.38 -0.35
CA ASP A 42 -14.85 12.06 -0.98
C ASP A 42 -14.79 12.17 -2.51
N ALA A 43 -15.43 13.19 -3.09
CA ALA A 43 -15.32 13.45 -4.52
C ALA A 43 -13.90 13.83 -4.95
N LEU A 44 -13.18 14.63 -4.13
CA LEU A 44 -11.77 14.95 -4.37
C LEU A 44 -10.87 13.70 -4.26
N VAL A 45 -11.14 12.81 -3.31
CA VAL A 45 -10.45 11.51 -3.23
C VAL A 45 -10.67 10.70 -4.49
N CYS A 46 -11.92 10.62 -5.00
CA CYS A 46 -12.19 9.93 -6.27
C CYS A 46 -11.42 10.54 -7.44
N LEU A 47 -11.30 11.88 -7.52
CA LEU A 47 -10.52 12.55 -8.55
C LEU A 47 -9.04 12.15 -8.49
N LEU A 48 -8.44 12.17 -7.29
CA LEU A 48 -7.04 11.74 -7.09
C LEU A 48 -6.84 10.27 -7.44
N VAL A 49 -7.80 9.42 -7.10
CA VAL A 49 -7.78 7.99 -7.43
C VAL A 49 -7.88 7.78 -8.95
N GLY A 50 -8.69 8.53 -9.68
CA GLY A 50 -8.74 8.48 -11.15
C GLY A 50 -7.37 8.78 -11.77
N ILE A 51 -6.67 9.81 -11.26
CA ILE A 51 -5.28 10.08 -11.66
C ILE A 51 -4.36 8.89 -11.30
N GLY A 52 -4.52 8.30 -10.11
CA GLY A 52 -3.76 7.13 -9.66
C GLY A 52 -3.99 5.88 -10.51
N VAL A 53 -5.20 5.65 -10.99
CA VAL A 53 -5.57 4.54 -11.90
C VAL A 53 -4.84 4.66 -13.24
N ALA A 54 -4.50 5.88 -13.69
CA ALA A 54 -3.68 6.10 -14.88
C ALA A 54 -2.18 5.85 -14.64
N LEU A 55 -1.72 5.82 -13.38
CA LEU A 55 -0.31 5.72 -13.02
C LEU A 55 0.42 4.52 -13.63
N PRO A 56 -0.13 3.29 -13.68
CA PRO A 56 0.52 2.15 -14.34
C PRO A 56 0.89 2.43 -15.80
N TYR A 57 0.01 3.08 -16.56
CA TYR A 57 0.28 3.46 -17.94
C TYR A 57 1.33 4.58 -18.06
N LEU A 58 1.28 5.56 -17.16
CA LEU A 58 2.25 6.64 -17.10
C LEU A 58 3.65 6.12 -16.80
N LEU A 59 3.76 5.19 -15.85
CA LEU A 59 5.04 4.54 -15.51
C LEU A 59 5.58 3.73 -16.69
N GLU A 60 4.75 2.94 -17.37
CA GLU A 60 5.15 2.22 -18.58
C GLU A 60 5.66 3.19 -19.67
N ALA A 61 5.00 4.35 -19.81
CA ALA A 61 5.35 5.33 -20.81
C ALA A 61 6.65 6.11 -20.48
N CYS A 62 6.87 6.43 -19.18
CA CYS A 62 8.01 7.24 -18.75
C CYS A 62 9.30 6.43 -18.58
N LEU A 63 9.19 5.15 -18.19
CA LEU A 63 10.34 4.33 -17.83
C LEU A 63 10.79 3.37 -18.95
N ASP A 64 10.19 3.43 -20.15
CA ASP A 64 10.41 2.43 -21.21
C ASP A 64 10.33 0.98 -20.71
N TRP A 65 9.45 0.76 -19.74
CA TRP A 65 9.27 -0.48 -19.02
C TRP A 65 7.83 -0.95 -19.15
N ARG A 66 7.63 -2.25 -19.31
CA ARG A 66 6.30 -2.84 -19.38
C ARG A 66 6.03 -3.71 -18.17
N MET A 67 5.03 -3.32 -17.43
CA MET A 67 4.57 -4.01 -16.22
C MET A 67 4.04 -5.40 -16.55
N SER A 68 4.27 -6.38 -15.67
CA SER A 68 3.63 -7.69 -15.78
C SER A 68 2.11 -7.55 -15.65
N ASN A 69 1.35 -8.49 -16.23
CA ASN A 69 -0.12 -8.45 -16.13
C ASN A 69 -0.59 -8.55 -14.69
N THR A 70 0.06 -9.41 -13.91
CA THR A 70 -0.25 -9.61 -12.49
C THR A 70 -0.08 -8.32 -11.71
N LEU A 71 1.06 -7.65 -11.86
CA LEU A 71 1.33 -6.38 -11.17
C LEU A 71 0.35 -5.28 -11.64
N PHE A 72 0.04 -5.20 -12.94
CA PHE A 72 -0.92 -4.23 -13.47
C PHE A 72 -2.30 -4.38 -12.82
N VAL A 73 -2.84 -5.60 -12.82
CA VAL A 73 -4.15 -5.90 -12.21
C VAL A 73 -4.12 -5.61 -10.72
N PHE A 74 -3.01 -5.96 -10.06
CA PHE A 74 -2.87 -5.77 -8.63
C PHE A 74 -2.80 -4.29 -8.23
N CYS A 75 -2.07 -3.47 -9.00
CA CYS A 75 -2.04 -2.02 -8.77
C CYS A 75 -3.44 -1.40 -8.88
N LEU A 76 -4.19 -1.74 -9.93
CA LEU A 76 -5.56 -1.26 -10.09
C LEU A 76 -6.46 -1.72 -8.92
N PHE A 77 -6.38 -2.99 -8.56
CA PHE A 77 -7.14 -3.54 -7.42
C PHE A 77 -6.81 -2.80 -6.13
N TYR A 78 -5.53 -2.62 -5.81
CA TYR A 78 -5.06 -1.98 -4.58
C TYR A 78 -5.57 -0.54 -4.47
N ILE A 79 -5.42 0.25 -5.55
CA ILE A 79 -5.88 1.64 -5.60
C ILE A 79 -7.41 1.72 -5.42
N LEU A 80 -8.17 0.87 -6.10
CA LEU A 80 -9.63 0.87 -5.99
C LEU A 80 -10.13 0.32 -4.66
N ALA A 81 -9.45 -0.66 -4.07
CA ALA A 81 -9.79 -1.23 -2.78
C ALA A 81 -9.61 -0.19 -1.66
N SER A 82 -8.51 0.57 -1.69
CA SER A 82 -8.27 1.68 -0.75
C SER A 82 -9.36 2.76 -0.86
N MET A 83 -9.68 3.21 -2.08
CA MET A 83 -10.79 4.13 -2.32
C MET A 83 -12.12 3.59 -1.79
N SER A 84 -12.41 2.33 -2.08
CA SER A 84 -13.66 1.68 -1.68
C SER A 84 -13.78 1.57 -0.17
N GLY A 85 -12.66 1.38 0.52
CA GLY A 85 -12.58 1.40 1.98
C GLY A 85 -13.20 2.67 2.55
N ARG A 86 -12.84 3.84 2.02
CA ARG A 86 -13.36 5.14 2.44
C ARG A 86 -14.77 5.42 1.91
N ILE A 87 -14.95 5.38 0.58
CA ILE A 87 -16.19 5.84 -0.10
C ILE A 87 -17.39 4.95 0.24
N TYR A 88 -17.18 3.64 0.31
CA TYR A 88 -18.24 2.67 0.61
C TYR A 88 -18.20 2.19 2.06
N LYS A 89 -17.35 2.80 2.90
CA LYS A 89 -17.21 2.51 4.32
C LYS A 89 -16.81 1.04 4.59
N LEU A 90 -16.00 0.43 3.70
CA LEU A 90 -15.57 -0.96 3.86
C LEU A 90 -14.63 -1.11 5.07
N TYR A 91 -13.88 -0.07 5.42
CA TYR A 91 -13.10 -0.01 6.66
C TYR A 91 -13.93 -0.25 7.94
N TYR A 92 -15.24 0.04 7.90
CA TYR A 92 -16.15 -0.15 9.04
C TYR A 92 -17.09 -1.35 8.86
N ARG A 93 -17.24 -1.87 7.63
CA ARG A 93 -18.18 -2.94 7.30
C ARG A 93 -17.52 -4.31 7.23
N ILE A 94 -16.25 -4.34 6.88
CA ILE A 94 -15.48 -5.57 6.72
C ILE A 94 -14.36 -5.51 7.75
N GLU A 95 -14.45 -6.41 8.72
CA GLU A 95 -13.40 -6.56 9.72
C GLU A 95 -12.05 -6.80 9.04
N HIS A 96 -11.01 -6.16 9.53
CA HIS A 96 -9.64 -6.27 9.01
C HIS A 96 -9.45 -5.85 7.54
N TRP A 97 -10.38 -5.04 6.94
CA TRP A 97 -10.20 -4.53 5.58
C TRP A 97 -8.86 -3.80 5.42
N ASP A 98 -8.52 -2.98 6.38
CA ASP A 98 -7.28 -2.23 6.44
C ASP A 98 -6.05 -3.15 6.50
N LYS A 99 -6.03 -4.06 7.46
CA LYS A 99 -4.96 -5.05 7.62
C LYS A 99 -4.74 -5.90 6.35
N MET A 100 -5.83 -6.20 5.62
CA MET A 100 -5.75 -6.88 4.33
C MET A 100 -5.03 -6.01 3.29
N LEU A 101 -5.30 -4.70 3.27
CA LEU A 101 -4.64 -3.78 2.35
C LEU A 101 -3.15 -3.66 2.67
N HIS A 102 -2.77 -3.53 3.94
CA HIS A 102 -1.37 -3.50 4.37
C HIS A 102 -0.64 -4.81 4.02
N LEU A 103 -1.26 -5.98 4.28
CA LEU A 103 -0.71 -7.27 3.86
C LEU A 103 -0.44 -7.33 2.35
N CYS A 104 -1.43 -6.91 1.56
CA CYS A 104 -1.32 -6.84 0.11
C CYS A 104 -0.26 -5.83 -0.34
N GLY A 105 -0.20 -4.67 0.30
CA GLY A 105 0.82 -3.65 0.09
C GLY A 105 2.22 -4.22 0.29
N GLY A 106 2.42 -4.95 1.39
CA GLY A 106 3.68 -5.62 1.70
C GLY A 106 4.19 -6.52 0.58
N VAL A 107 3.31 -7.34 0.01
CA VAL A 107 3.65 -8.21 -1.12
C VAL A 107 4.01 -7.39 -2.37
N VAL A 108 3.24 -6.34 -2.69
CA VAL A 108 3.46 -5.54 -3.91
C VAL A 108 4.71 -4.68 -3.80
N PHE A 109 4.89 -3.98 -2.68
CA PHE A 109 6.07 -3.14 -2.51
C PHE A 109 7.34 -3.98 -2.39
N ALA A 110 7.27 -5.18 -1.80
CA ALA A 110 8.39 -6.12 -1.84
C ALA A 110 8.71 -6.59 -3.26
N LEU A 111 7.69 -6.90 -4.07
CA LEU A 111 7.89 -7.23 -5.48
C LEU A 111 8.60 -6.08 -6.22
N LEU A 112 8.15 -4.84 -6.06
CA LEU A 112 8.77 -3.65 -6.66
C LEU A 112 10.19 -3.44 -6.13
N GLY A 113 10.38 -3.53 -4.81
CA GLY A 113 11.68 -3.40 -4.15
C GLY A 113 12.71 -4.42 -4.65
N SER A 114 12.28 -5.65 -4.88
CA SER A 114 13.16 -6.70 -5.43
C SER A 114 13.75 -6.38 -6.80
N TYR A 115 13.12 -5.43 -7.51
CA TYR A 115 13.56 -5.03 -8.83
C TYR A 115 14.51 -3.83 -8.85
N ILE A 116 14.55 -3.04 -7.77
CA ILE A 116 15.40 -1.84 -7.68
C ILE A 116 16.88 -2.14 -7.99
N PRO A 117 17.52 -3.19 -7.44
CA PRO A 117 18.91 -3.50 -7.78
C PRO A 117 19.11 -3.76 -9.28
N VAL A 118 18.14 -4.38 -9.93
CA VAL A 118 18.21 -4.70 -11.37
C VAL A 118 18.09 -3.41 -12.21
N LEU A 119 17.27 -2.44 -11.79
CA LEU A 119 17.18 -1.12 -12.42
C LEU A 119 18.49 -0.35 -12.32
N LEU A 120 19.17 -0.44 -11.17
CA LEU A 120 20.44 0.22 -10.95
C LEU A 120 21.56 -0.41 -11.79
N ASN A 121 21.63 -1.74 -11.82
CA ASN A 121 22.59 -2.44 -12.66
C ASN A 121 22.11 -3.88 -12.95
N GLU A 122 21.99 -4.22 -14.24
CA GLU A 122 21.50 -5.53 -14.70
C GLU A 122 22.33 -6.72 -14.17
N LYS A 123 23.60 -6.52 -13.79
CA LYS A 123 24.44 -7.54 -13.17
C LYS A 123 23.84 -8.12 -11.88
N TYR A 124 23.04 -7.34 -11.15
CA TYR A 124 22.38 -7.76 -9.91
C TYR A 124 21.13 -8.62 -10.13
N ARG A 125 20.75 -8.90 -11.37
CA ARG A 125 19.60 -9.78 -11.68
C ARG A 125 19.72 -11.17 -11.06
N SER A 126 20.92 -11.73 -11.04
CA SER A 126 21.21 -13.03 -10.44
C SER A 126 21.51 -12.97 -8.94
N ASP A 127 21.70 -11.78 -8.38
CA ASP A 127 21.96 -11.61 -6.94
C ASP A 127 20.65 -11.66 -6.16
N ARG A 128 20.29 -12.89 -5.82
CA ARG A 128 19.02 -13.18 -5.15
C ARG A 128 18.97 -12.59 -3.75
N LEU A 129 20.06 -12.65 -3.00
CA LEU A 129 20.12 -12.10 -1.64
C LEU A 129 19.93 -10.59 -1.62
N LEU A 130 20.64 -9.86 -2.49
CA LEU A 130 20.51 -8.42 -2.61
C LEU A 130 19.06 -8.04 -2.96
N ARG A 131 18.44 -8.76 -3.88
CA ARG A 131 17.05 -8.52 -4.28
C ARG A 131 16.05 -8.76 -3.14
N ILE A 132 16.26 -9.78 -2.32
CA ILE A 132 15.46 -10.05 -1.12
C ILE A 132 15.61 -8.93 -0.09
N LEU A 133 16.83 -8.49 0.17
CA LEU A 133 17.07 -7.39 1.10
C LEU A 133 16.37 -6.10 0.65
N PHE A 134 16.49 -5.76 -0.62
CA PHE A 134 15.78 -4.60 -1.19
C PHE A 134 14.26 -4.76 -1.16
N ALA A 135 13.74 -5.97 -1.38
CA ALA A 135 12.31 -6.24 -1.29
C ALA A 135 11.76 -5.88 0.08
N ILE A 136 12.36 -6.41 1.13
CA ILE A 136 11.92 -6.18 2.51
C ILE A 136 12.14 -4.72 2.92
N ALA A 137 13.33 -4.18 2.68
CA ALA A 137 13.66 -2.82 3.08
C ALA A 137 12.77 -1.77 2.39
N PHE A 138 12.49 -1.94 1.08
CA PHE A 138 11.64 -1.03 0.34
C PHE A 138 10.18 -1.08 0.83
N SER A 139 9.64 -2.27 1.08
CA SER A 139 8.29 -2.41 1.62
C SER A 139 8.16 -1.72 2.98
N ILE A 140 9.09 -1.96 3.91
CA ILE A 140 9.10 -1.30 5.22
C ILE A 140 9.21 0.23 5.08
N ALA A 141 10.04 0.72 4.15
CA ALA A 141 10.18 2.15 3.92
C ALA A 141 8.88 2.79 3.40
N ILE A 142 8.18 2.12 2.48
CA ILE A 142 6.88 2.62 1.97
C ILE A 142 5.83 2.57 3.09
N SER A 143 5.78 1.49 3.88
CA SER A 143 4.90 1.40 5.04
C SER A 143 5.12 2.57 6.01
N ALA A 144 6.35 2.82 6.40
CA ALA A 144 6.68 3.94 7.29
C ALA A 144 6.28 5.31 6.71
N LEU A 145 6.47 5.53 5.39
CA LEU A 145 6.04 6.76 4.72
C LEU A 145 4.52 6.91 4.72
N TRP A 146 3.79 5.80 4.59
CA TRP A 146 2.34 5.80 4.68
C TRP A 146 1.87 6.16 6.10
N GLU A 147 2.46 5.58 7.14
CA GLU A 147 2.16 5.93 8.53
C GLU A 147 2.46 7.40 8.84
N PHE A 148 3.55 7.96 8.30
CA PHE A 148 3.82 9.40 8.43
C PHE A 148 2.74 10.26 7.77
N TYR A 149 2.21 9.80 6.64
CA TYR A 149 1.09 10.47 5.98
C TYR A 149 -0.18 10.40 6.84
N GLU A 150 -0.53 9.24 7.38
CA GLU A 150 -1.71 9.07 8.24
C GLU A 150 -1.59 9.91 9.51
N PHE A 151 -0.46 9.84 10.19
CA PHE A 151 -0.16 10.68 11.35
C PHE A 151 -0.30 12.18 11.02
N GLY A 152 0.22 12.62 9.89
CA GLY A 152 0.10 14.03 9.45
C GLY A 152 -1.35 14.41 9.19
N MET A 153 -2.14 13.54 8.59
CA MET A 153 -3.57 13.78 8.33
C MET A 153 -4.36 13.90 9.64
N ASP A 154 -4.09 13.03 10.61
CA ASP A 154 -4.76 13.07 11.90
C ASP A 154 -4.34 14.32 12.70
N ARG A 155 -3.05 14.62 12.72
CA ARG A 155 -2.51 15.73 13.51
C ARG A 155 -2.86 17.12 12.98
N TRP A 156 -2.87 17.30 11.66
CA TRP A 156 -3.06 18.63 11.05
C TRP A 156 -4.48 18.88 10.56
N PHE A 157 -5.23 17.84 10.27
CA PHE A 157 -6.58 17.95 9.71
C PHE A 157 -7.67 17.38 10.63
N GLY A 158 -7.29 16.81 11.79
CA GLY A 158 -8.22 16.25 12.76
C GLY A 158 -9.00 15.08 12.22
N LEU A 159 -8.32 14.22 11.43
CA LEU A 159 -8.87 12.95 10.97
C LEU A 159 -8.56 11.85 12.00
N ASP A 160 -8.94 10.64 11.71
CA ASP A 160 -8.70 9.43 12.49
C ASP A 160 -8.33 8.32 11.50
N MET A 161 -7.18 8.48 10.84
CA MET A 161 -6.64 7.52 9.88
C MET A 161 -5.89 6.41 10.61
N GLN A 162 -5.08 6.79 11.59
CA GLN A 162 -4.47 5.89 12.58
C GLN A 162 -5.50 5.64 13.67
N ARG A 163 -6.31 4.61 13.50
CA ARG A 163 -7.48 4.37 14.36
C ARG A 163 -7.09 4.17 15.81
N ASP A 164 -7.75 4.93 16.67
CA ASP A 164 -7.58 4.82 18.09
C ASP A 164 -8.09 3.49 18.62
N THR A 165 -7.33 2.88 19.52
CA THR A 165 -7.72 1.65 20.23
C THR A 165 -7.92 1.94 21.71
N LEU A 166 -9.01 1.43 22.27
CA LEU A 166 -9.23 1.46 23.72
C LEU A 166 -8.43 0.33 24.37
N VAL A 167 -7.54 0.68 25.29
CA VAL A 167 -6.76 -0.27 26.06
C VAL A 167 -7.20 -0.32 27.52
N SER A 168 -7.12 -1.52 28.11
CA SER A 168 -7.51 -1.78 29.49
C SER A 168 -6.33 -1.76 30.47
N ALA A 169 -5.10 -1.57 29.98
CA ALA A 169 -3.91 -1.48 30.82
C ALA A 169 -2.90 -0.49 30.22
N ILE A 170 -2.21 0.24 31.10
CA ILE A 170 -1.10 1.11 30.75
C ILE A 170 0.08 0.87 31.69
N HIS A 171 1.28 0.89 31.13
CA HIS A 171 2.54 0.80 31.85
C HIS A 171 3.39 2.00 31.47
N SER A 172 3.82 2.78 32.46
CA SER A 172 4.54 4.01 32.19
C SER A 172 5.52 4.35 33.31
N TYR A 173 6.64 4.95 32.97
CA TYR A 173 7.54 5.57 33.94
C TYR A 173 6.89 6.75 34.67
N GLU A 174 5.91 7.43 34.04
CA GLU A 174 5.16 8.53 34.67
C GLU A 174 4.25 8.06 35.82
N LEU A 175 3.91 6.78 35.85
CA LEU A 175 3.13 6.16 36.91
C LEU A 175 4.01 5.54 38.01
N GLY A 176 5.32 5.56 37.83
CA GLY A 176 6.26 4.94 38.76
C GLY A 176 6.44 5.70 40.05
N SER A 177 6.75 4.98 41.14
CA SER A 177 7.00 5.54 42.46
C SER A 177 8.37 6.23 42.60
N ALA A 178 9.28 6.02 41.65
CA ALA A 178 10.62 6.62 41.61
C ALA A 178 11.15 6.64 40.17
N THR A 179 12.21 7.44 39.93
CA THR A 179 12.89 7.51 38.63
C THR A 179 13.39 6.14 38.20
N GLY A 180 13.01 5.72 36.98
CA GLY A 180 13.41 4.43 36.41
C GLY A 180 12.56 3.23 36.89
N VAL A 181 11.51 3.46 37.66
CA VAL A 181 10.53 2.44 38.06
C VAL A 181 9.29 2.59 37.19
N ILE A 182 8.81 1.50 36.59
CA ILE A 182 7.58 1.47 35.84
C ILE A 182 6.40 1.26 36.80
N GLY A 183 5.41 2.13 36.73
CA GLY A 183 4.10 1.92 37.34
C GLY A 183 3.11 1.39 36.32
N SER A 184 2.06 0.73 36.82
CA SER A 184 1.01 0.14 35.99
C SER A 184 -0.37 0.51 36.52
N ILE A 185 -1.30 0.69 35.60
CA ILE A 185 -2.74 0.69 35.89
C ILE A 185 -3.33 -0.41 35.02
N ASP A 186 -3.93 -1.41 35.65
CA ASP A 186 -4.53 -2.56 35.01
C ASP A 186 -6.06 -2.52 35.18
N SER A 187 -6.77 -3.26 34.32
CA SER A 187 -8.24 -3.37 34.36
C SER A 187 -8.94 -2.01 34.29
N ILE A 188 -8.50 -1.14 33.36
CA ILE A 188 -9.13 0.14 33.11
C ILE A 188 -10.50 -0.10 32.47
N GLU A 189 -11.57 0.16 33.24
CA GLU A 189 -12.95 -0.01 32.77
C GLU A 189 -13.54 1.30 32.25
N SER A 190 -13.08 2.45 32.78
CA SER A 190 -13.53 3.75 32.31
C SER A 190 -12.49 4.84 32.53
N VAL A 191 -12.47 5.82 31.63
CA VAL A 191 -11.69 7.04 31.74
C VAL A 191 -12.63 8.21 31.43
N VAL A 192 -12.52 9.31 32.17
CA VAL A 192 -13.33 10.52 31.91
C VAL A 192 -12.44 11.64 31.40
N VAL A 193 -12.67 12.05 30.17
CA VAL A 193 -11.96 13.17 29.54
C VAL A 193 -12.92 14.36 29.40
N ASN A 194 -12.68 15.44 30.14
CA ASN A 194 -13.54 16.64 30.15
C ASN A 194 -15.04 16.33 30.35
N GLY A 195 -15.36 15.35 31.20
CA GLY A 195 -16.73 14.95 31.48
C GLY A 195 -17.31 13.91 30.50
N VAL A 196 -16.58 13.52 29.47
CA VAL A 196 -16.98 12.46 28.52
C VAL A 196 -16.42 11.12 29.01
N PRO A 197 -17.26 10.12 29.36
CA PRO A 197 -16.80 8.80 29.72
C PRO A 197 -16.36 8.00 28.49
N LEU A 198 -15.27 7.24 28.63
CA LEU A 198 -14.72 6.31 27.66
C LEU A 198 -14.56 4.96 28.32
N ASP A 199 -14.83 3.87 27.60
CA ASP A 199 -14.77 2.48 28.09
C ASP A 199 -13.33 1.92 28.10
N GLY A 200 -12.33 2.76 28.36
CA GLY A 200 -10.92 2.42 28.38
C GLY A 200 -10.04 3.64 28.13
N TYR A 201 -8.73 3.43 28.10
CA TYR A 201 -7.77 4.46 27.77
C TYR A 201 -7.47 4.45 26.27
N ILE A 202 -7.48 5.62 25.62
CA ILE A 202 -7.23 5.75 24.17
C ILE A 202 -5.71 5.77 23.92
N ASP A 203 -5.22 4.92 23.04
CA ASP A 203 -3.80 4.84 22.67
C ASP A 203 -3.34 5.85 21.60
N ILE A 204 -4.25 6.58 21.01
CA ILE A 204 -4.00 7.59 19.96
C ILE A 204 -3.29 6.98 18.73
N GLY A 205 -3.80 5.84 18.24
CA GLY A 205 -3.40 5.22 16.97
C GLY A 205 -2.09 4.42 16.98
N LEU A 206 -1.36 4.34 18.10
CA LEU A 206 -0.09 3.63 18.15
C LEU A 206 -0.22 2.14 17.83
N ILE A 207 -1.25 1.49 18.37
CA ILE A 207 -1.50 0.05 18.15
C ILE A 207 -1.84 -0.22 16.69
N ASP A 208 -2.63 0.64 16.07
CA ASP A 208 -2.99 0.53 14.65
C ASP A 208 -1.75 0.67 13.76
N THR A 209 -1.01 1.76 13.90
CA THR A 209 0.25 2.03 13.19
C THR A 209 1.24 0.87 13.28
N MET A 210 1.54 0.41 14.49
CA MET A 210 2.49 -0.69 14.66
C MET A 210 1.95 -2.00 14.08
N GLY A 211 0.65 -2.26 14.23
CA GLY A 211 -0.02 -3.42 13.65
C GLY A 211 0.05 -3.44 12.13
N ASP A 212 -0.16 -2.30 11.49
CA ASP A 212 -0.11 -2.16 10.03
C ASP A 212 1.30 -2.33 9.47
N MET A 213 2.29 -1.70 10.09
CA MET A 213 3.70 -1.92 9.73
C MET A 213 4.13 -3.38 9.89
N MET A 214 3.67 -4.07 10.95
CA MET A 214 3.99 -5.48 11.19
C MET A 214 3.34 -6.39 10.13
N ILE A 215 2.07 -6.17 9.79
CA ILE A 215 1.35 -6.95 8.78
C ILE A 215 1.93 -6.69 7.39
N GLU A 216 2.26 -5.46 7.05
CA GLU A 216 2.92 -5.14 5.78
C GLU A 216 4.30 -5.80 5.68
N THR A 217 5.10 -5.73 6.75
CA THR A 217 6.38 -6.44 6.85
C THR A 217 6.20 -7.95 6.68
N PHE A 218 5.18 -8.53 7.29
CA PHE A 218 4.86 -9.95 7.12
C PHE A 218 4.54 -10.28 5.65
N GLY A 219 3.76 -9.45 4.96
CA GLY A 219 3.51 -9.58 3.52
C GLY A 219 4.80 -9.55 2.69
N ALA A 220 5.73 -8.64 3.04
CA ALA A 220 7.04 -8.56 2.38
C ALA A 220 7.89 -9.81 2.62
N VAL A 221 7.87 -10.36 3.83
CA VAL A 221 8.57 -11.61 4.16
C VAL A 221 7.98 -12.80 3.40
N VAL A 222 6.65 -12.89 3.30
CA VAL A 222 5.97 -13.94 2.50
C VAL A 222 6.43 -13.85 1.04
N TYR A 223 6.44 -12.65 0.45
CA TYR A 223 6.98 -12.46 -0.90
C TYR A 223 8.45 -12.91 -1.00
N ALA A 224 9.29 -12.49 -0.06
CA ALA A 224 10.72 -12.81 -0.05
C ALA A 224 10.97 -14.33 0.01
N VAL A 225 10.20 -15.05 0.83
CA VAL A 225 10.26 -16.53 0.92
C VAL A 225 9.84 -17.17 -0.40
N VAL A 226 8.72 -16.75 -0.97
CA VAL A 226 8.26 -17.25 -2.28
C VAL A 226 9.30 -16.99 -3.36
N PHE A 227 9.87 -15.78 -3.40
CA PHE A 227 10.93 -15.40 -4.33
C PHE A 227 12.21 -16.22 -4.12
N ALA A 228 12.59 -16.50 -2.87
CA ALA A 228 13.76 -17.32 -2.55
C ALA A 228 13.59 -18.78 -2.98
N LEU A 229 12.38 -19.32 -2.85
CA LEU A 229 12.07 -20.71 -3.21
C LEU A 229 11.78 -20.89 -4.71
N ASP A 230 11.36 -19.83 -5.39
CA ASP A 230 11.08 -19.90 -6.84
C ASP A 230 12.37 -20.05 -7.63
N LYS A 231 12.49 -21.17 -8.31
CA LYS A 231 13.62 -21.48 -9.22
C LYS A 231 13.34 -20.99 -10.66
N GLY A 232 12.57 -19.91 -10.81
CA GLY A 232 12.13 -19.40 -12.10
C GLY A 232 10.96 -20.17 -12.73
N ARG A 233 10.27 -21.00 -11.93
CA ARG A 233 9.13 -21.82 -12.39
C ARG A 233 7.82 -21.03 -12.47
N HIS A 234 7.68 -19.98 -11.67
CA HIS A 234 6.46 -19.18 -11.59
C HIS A 234 6.73 -17.71 -11.88
N PRO A 235 7.00 -17.35 -13.15
CA PRO A 235 7.37 -16.00 -13.54
C PRO A 235 6.28 -14.94 -13.23
N ALA A 236 5.04 -15.35 -13.03
CA ALA A 236 3.95 -14.42 -12.71
C ALA A 236 4.14 -13.70 -11.37
N PHE A 237 4.81 -14.34 -10.41
CA PHE A 237 5.05 -13.79 -9.06
C PHE A 237 6.44 -13.17 -8.90
N THR A 238 7.37 -13.47 -9.80
CA THR A 238 8.77 -13.04 -9.67
C THR A 238 9.19 -12.04 -10.75
N ARG A 239 8.35 -11.82 -11.76
CA ARG A 239 8.60 -10.86 -12.84
C ARG A 239 7.78 -9.61 -12.64
N VAL A 240 8.47 -8.50 -12.45
CA VAL A 240 7.85 -7.17 -12.29
C VAL A 240 7.41 -6.62 -13.64
N GLY A 241 8.16 -6.88 -14.71
CA GLY A 241 7.88 -6.39 -16.05
C GLY A 241 8.98 -6.73 -17.06
N ALA A 242 8.96 -6.06 -18.19
CA ALA A 242 9.94 -6.17 -19.24
C ALA A 242 10.43 -4.77 -19.68
N VAL A 243 11.74 -4.59 -19.76
CA VAL A 243 12.34 -3.36 -20.29
C VAL A 243 12.31 -3.38 -21.82
N CYS A 244 11.79 -2.34 -22.42
CA CYS A 244 11.79 -2.17 -23.87
C CYS A 244 13.17 -1.66 -24.33
N ARG A 245 14.03 -2.56 -24.84
CA ARG A 245 15.32 -2.18 -25.45
C ARG A 245 15.23 -2.10 -26.96
N GLU A 246 16.17 -1.33 -27.57
CA GLU A 246 16.29 -1.15 -29.02
C GLU A 246 16.49 -2.49 -29.75
N ALA A 247 15.85 -2.60 -30.90
CA ALA A 247 16.03 -3.66 -31.90
C ALA A 247 16.03 -5.12 -31.39
N GLY A 248 14.85 -5.64 -31.11
CA GLY A 248 14.62 -7.10 -31.24
C GLY A 248 14.93 -7.98 -30.03
N LYS A 249 15.32 -7.45 -28.89
CA LYS A 249 15.51 -8.25 -27.66
C LYS A 249 14.73 -7.68 -26.49
N THR A 250 13.62 -8.31 -26.16
CA THR A 250 12.91 -8.08 -24.91
C THR A 250 13.72 -8.76 -23.79
N VAL A 251 14.23 -7.97 -22.85
CA VAL A 251 14.86 -8.50 -21.64
C VAL A 251 13.78 -8.60 -20.58
N LEU A 252 13.43 -9.83 -20.19
CA LEU A 252 12.48 -10.07 -19.12
C LEU A 252 13.09 -9.68 -17.77
N ALA A 253 12.41 -8.87 -17.05
CA ALA A 253 12.78 -8.38 -15.72
C ALA A 253 12.10 -9.17 -14.61
#